data_5996b863d742834518388dda01747d58
#
_entry.id   5996b863d742834518388dda01747d58
#
_cell.length_a   1.000
_cell.length_b   1.000
_cell.length_c   1.000
_cell.angle_alpha   90.00
_cell.angle_beta   90.00
_cell.angle_gamma   90.00
#
_symmetry.space_group_name_H-M   'P 1'
#
loop_
_entity.id
_entity.type
_entity.pdbx_description
1 polymer ?
#
loop_
_entity_poly.entity_id
_entity_poly.type
_entity_poly.pdbx_seq_one_letter_code
_entity_poly.pdbx_strand_id
1 'polypeptide(L)'
;KSELHMVLSKMADALRDDGIIYTSFKYGDFEGERNGRYFTDFTLETFTDFIKDLEKIRMETYWITTDVRPGRGEEKWLNVMLRKH
;
A
#
# COMPACT_ATOMS: atom_id res chain seq x y z
N LYS A 1 -8.83 -2.82 -6.49
CA LYS A 1 -8.48 -1.54 -5.82
C LYS A 1 -9.62 -0.93 -5.03
N SER A 2 -10.86 -1.05 -5.51
CA SER A 2 -11.99 -0.43 -4.81
C SER A 2 -12.21 -0.99 -3.41
N GLU A 3 -12.01 -2.29 -3.23
CA GLU A 3 -12.12 -2.90 -1.90
C GLU A 3 -11.02 -2.42 -0.96
N LEU A 4 -9.79 -2.32 -1.46
CA LEU A 4 -8.68 -1.81 -0.67
C LEU A 4 -8.90 -0.35 -0.29
N HIS A 5 -9.40 0.45 -1.23
CA HIS A 5 -9.72 1.85 -0.97
C HIS A 5 -10.75 1.97 0.16
N MET A 6 -11.78 1.14 0.12
CA MET A 6 -12.80 1.11 1.16
C MET A 6 -12.22 0.69 2.52
N VAL A 7 -11.35 -0.32 2.53
CA VAL A 7 -10.70 -0.77 3.76
C VAL A 7 -9.85 0.34 4.36
N LEU A 8 -9.04 1.01 3.55
CA LEU A 8 -8.20 2.11 4.03
C LEU A 8 -9.06 3.27 4.56
N SER A 9 -10.16 3.58 3.88
CA SER A 9 -11.07 4.62 4.34
C SER A 9 -11.65 4.28 5.71
N LYS A 10 -12.08 3.04 5.92
CA LYS A 10 -12.60 2.59 7.21
C LYS A 10 -11.54 2.61 8.29
N MET A 11 -10.31 2.20 7.97
CA MET A 11 -9.21 2.26 8.90
C MET A 11 -8.90 3.70 9.31
N ALA A 12 -8.94 4.62 8.35
CA ALA A 12 -8.74 6.04 8.63
C ALA A 12 -9.80 6.58 9.58
N ASP A 13 -11.06 6.19 9.37
CA ASP A 13 -12.15 6.62 10.25
C ASP A 13 -11.99 6.10 11.68
N ALA A 14 -11.42 4.92 11.83
CA ALA A 14 -11.22 4.30 13.14
C ALA A 14 -9.99 4.81 13.87
N LEU A 15 -9.06 5.46 13.17
CA LEU A 15 -7.84 5.96 13.78
C LEU A 15 -8.09 7.21 14.60
N ARG A 16 -7.29 7.35 15.65
CA ARG A 16 -7.19 8.62 16.38
C ARG A 16 -6.46 9.65 15.52
N ASP A 17 -6.66 10.93 15.83
CA ASP A 17 -5.86 11.97 15.23
C ASP A 17 -4.38 11.68 15.48
N ASP A 18 -3.54 11.86 14.47
CA ASP A 18 -2.13 11.48 14.47
C ASP A 18 -1.86 9.97 14.56
N GLY A 19 -2.89 9.14 14.40
CA GLY A 19 -2.71 7.70 14.31
C GLY A 19 -1.99 7.29 13.04
N ILE A 20 -1.28 6.16 13.09
CA ILE A 20 -0.46 5.69 11.98
C ILE A 20 -0.94 4.33 11.51
N ILE A 21 -1.04 4.17 10.18
CA ILE A 21 -1.27 2.89 9.54
C ILE A 21 0.02 2.49 8.83
N TYR A 22 0.53 1.30 9.17
CA TYR A 22 1.62 0.70 8.41
C TYR A 22 1.04 -0.32 7.43
N THR A 23 1.47 -0.23 6.18
CA THR A 23 1.06 -1.23 5.19
C THR A 23 2.18 -1.43 4.18
N SER A 24 2.22 -2.61 3.55
CA SER A 24 3.18 -2.88 2.50
C SER A 24 2.51 -3.60 1.35
N PHE A 25 3.03 -3.36 0.15
CA PHE A 25 2.54 -3.94 -1.09
C PHE A 25 3.71 -4.40 -1.93
N LYS A 26 3.47 -5.40 -2.77
CA LYS A 26 4.47 -5.76 -3.76
C LYS A 26 4.67 -4.58 -4.70
N TYR A 27 5.94 -4.26 -4.99
CA TYR A 27 6.26 -3.11 -5.82
C TYR A 27 6.07 -3.46 -7.29
N GLY A 28 5.27 -2.67 -7.99
CA GLY A 28 5.02 -2.87 -9.39
C GLY A 28 3.70 -2.24 -9.83
N ASP A 29 3.27 -2.57 -11.03
CA ASP A 29 2.03 -2.05 -11.59
C ASP A 29 1.04 -3.17 -11.98
N PHE A 30 1.26 -4.36 -11.47
CA PHE A 30 0.38 -5.49 -11.73
C PHE A 30 -0.91 -5.38 -10.93
N GLU A 31 -2.02 -5.68 -11.57
CA GLU A 31 -3.30 -5.88 -10.89
C GLU A 31 -4.03 -7.03 -11.56
N GLY A 32 -4.41 -8.05 -10.79
CA GLY A 32 -5.10 -9.21 -11.32
C GLY A 32 -4.88 -10.44 -10.47
N GLU A 33 -5.25 -11.60 -10.99
CA GLU A 33 -5.11 -12.85 -10.28
C GLU A 33 -3.75 -13.51 -10.53
N ARG A 34 -3.18 -14.04 -9.45
CA ARG A 34 -2.02 -14.92 -9.48
C ARG A 34 -2.28 -16.06 -8.51
N ASN A 35 -2.14 -17.29 -8.99
CA ASN A 35 -2.30 -18.49 -8.15
C ASN A 35 -3.61 -18.49 -7.36
N GLY A 36 -4.70 -18.06 -7.97
CA GLY A 36 -6.02 -18.06 -7.35
C GLY A 36 -6.28 -16.90 -6.41
N ARG A 37 -5.36 -15.93 -6.33
CA ARG A 37 -5.54 -14.74 -5.50
C ARG A 37 -5.44 -13.48 -6.33
N TYR A 38 -6.20 -12.48 -5.93
CA TYR A 38 -6.14 -11.17 -6.55
C TYR A 38 -5.08 -10.33 -5.85
N PHE A 39 -4.17 -9.77 -6.63
CA PHE A 39 -3.10 -8.92 -6.14
C PHE A 39 -3.16 -7.54 -6.77
N THR A 40 -2.83 -6.54 -6.00
CA THR A 40 -2.63 -5.19 -6.49
C THR A 40 -1.24 -4.75 -6.11
N ASP A 41 -0.38 -4.57 -7.10
CA ASP A 41 0.97 -4.04 -6.89
C ASP A 41 0.90 -2.52 -7.00
N PHE A 42 1.79 -1.84 -6.28
CA PHE A 42 1.88 -0.39 -6.34
C PHE A 42 3.31 0.06 -6.56
N THR A 43 3.46 1.09 -7.37
CA THR A 43 4.66 1.93 -7.33
C THR A 43 4.36 3.09 -6.38
N LEU A 44 5.39 3.89 -6.06
CA LEU A 44 5.15 5.08 -5.25
C LEU A 44 4.13 6.02 -5.91
N GLU A 45 4.25 6.22 -7.22
CA GLU A 45 3.35 7.10 -7.96
C GLU A 45 1.92 6.59 -7.95
N THR A 46 1.71 5.30 -8.24
CA THR A 46 0.36 4.74 -8.30
C THR A 46 -0.28 4.71 -6.92
N PHE A 47 0.50 4.44 -5.88
CA PHE A 47 -0.04 4.45 -4.52
C PHE A 47 -0.41 5.86 -4.08
N THR A 48 0.43 6.85 -4.38
CA THR A 48 0.13 8.24 -4.04
C THR A 48 -1.17 8.69 -4.72
N ASP A 49 -1.33 8.35 -5.99
CA ASP A 49 -2.56 8.64 -6.72
C ASP A 49 -3.76 7.92 -6.12
N PHE A 50 -3.55 6.68 -5.69
CA PHE A 50 -4.62 5.85 -5.11
C PHE A 50 -5.19 6.46 -3.83
N ILE A 51 -4.33 7.02 -2.97
CA ILE A 51 -4.78 7.56 -1.67
C ILE A 51 -5.15 9.04 -1.71
N LYS A 52 -4.99 9.71 -2.84
CA LYS A 52 -5.24 11.16 -2.91
C LYS A 52 -6.68 11.54 -2.55
N ASP A 53 -7.63 10.63 -2.74
CA ASP A 53 -9.02 10.84 -2.41
C ASP A 53 -9.33 10.60 -0.93
N LEU A 54 -8.37 10.06 -0.19
CA LEU A 54 -8.52 9.77 1.24
C LEU A 54 -8.05 10.99 2.04
N GLU A 55 -8.94 11.95 2.21
CA GLU A 55 -8.59 13.25 2.80
C GLU A 55 -8.14 13.16 4.26
N LYS A 56 -8.52 12.09 4.95
CA LYS A 56 -8.23 11.94 6.38
C LYS A 56 -6.84 11.43 6.66
N ILE A 57 -6.15 10.90 5.66
CA ILE A 57 -4.81 10.33 5.83
C ILE A 57 -3.85 10.92 4.82
N ARG A 58 -2.58 10.91 5.17
CA ARG A 58 -1.50 11.31 4.27
C ARG A 58 -0.33 10.35 4.42
N MET A 59 0.52 10.29 3.42
CA MET A 59 1.73 9.49 3.49
C MET A 59 2.77 10.21 4.36
N GLU A 60 3.10 9.59 5.50
CA GLU A 60 4.12 10.13 6.40
C GLU A 60 5.53 9.80 5.89
N THR A 61 5.73 8.55 5.53
CA THR A 61 7.00 8.10 5.00
C THR A 61 6.80 6.82 4.20
N TYR A 62 7.80 6.46 3.43
CA TYR A 62 7.81 5.21 2.69
C TYR A 62 9.25 4.72 2.55
N TRP A 63 9.40 3.43 2.27
CA TRP A 63 10.68 2.87 1.89
C TRP A 63 10.45 1.60 1.06
N ILE A 64 11.45 1.22 0.30
CA ILE A 64 11.39 0.05 -0.55
C ILE A 64 12.38 -0.97 -0.02
N THR A 65 11.90 -2.19 0.21
CA THR A 65 12.75 -3.30 0.61
C THR A 65 12.85 -4.28 -0.54
N THR A 66 13.97 -4.99 -0.58
CA THR A 66 14.23 -6.01 -1.59
C THR A 66 14.30 -7.37 -0.89
N ASP A 67 13.54 -8.32 -1.42
CA ASP A 67 13.55 -9.68 -0.91
C ASP A 67 14.21 -10.56 -1.97
N VAL A 68 15.39 -11.09 -1.66
CA VAL A 68 16.15 -11.95 -2.57
C VAL A 68 16.11 -13.37 -2.02
N ARG A 69 15.47 -14.26 -2.76
CA ARG A 69 15.38 -15.67 -2.37
C ARG A 69 15.99 -16.55 -3.45
N PRO A 70 16.67 -17.64 -3.05
CA PRO A 70 17.19 -18.59 -4.02
C PRO A 70 16.10 -19.09 -4.97
N GLY A 71 16.34 -19.01 -6.28
CA GLY A 71 15.42 -19.49 -7.29
C GLY A 71 14.24 -18.59 -7.60
N ARG A 72 14.07 -17.48 -6.89
CA ARG A 72 12.94 -16.56 -7.11
C ARG A 72 13.31 -15.24 -7.74
N GLY A 73 14.57 -14.92 -7.78
CA GLY A 73 15.01 -13.61 -8.24
C GLY A 73 14.69 -12.53 -7.21
N GLU A 74 14.76 -11.31 -7.66
CA GLU A 74 14.64 -10.14 -6.81
C GLU A 74 13.19 -9.65 -6.77
N GLU A 75 12.60 -9.57 -5.58
CA GLU A 75 11.28 -8.98 -5.38
C GLU A 75 11.43 -7.72 -4.54
N LYS A 76 10.66 -6.69 -4.90
CA LYS A 76 10.65 -5.44 -4.15
C LYS A 76 9.30 -5.22 -3.52
N TRP A 77 9.31 -4.61 -2.34
CA TRP A 77 8.10 -4.28 -1.60
C TRP A 77 8.07 -2.79 -1.31
N LEU A 78 6.91 -2.18 -1.55
CA LEU A 78 6.66 -0.81 -1.16
C LEU A 78 6.07 -0.81 0.23
N ASN A 79 6.77 -0.18 1.16
CA ASN A 79 6.33 -0.04 2.54
C ASN A 79 5.94 1.41 2.77
N VAL A 80 4.78 1.63 3.36
CA VAL A 80 4.30 2.98 3.59
C VAL A 80 3.76 3.12 5.00
N MET A 81 3.97 4.29 5.57
CA MET A 81 3.33 4.68 6.83
C MET A 81 2.43 5.87 6.53
N LEU A 82 1.16 5.71 6.84
CA LEU A 82 0.14 6.74 6.63
C LEU A 82 -0.24 7.32 7.99
N ARG A 83 -0.36 8.63 8.04
CA ARG A 83 -0.75 9.33 9.26
C ARG A 83 -2.11 9.99 9.05
N LYS A 84 -2.98 9.84 10.04
CA LYS A 84 -4.24 10.57 10.05
C LYS A 84 -4.01 12.00 10.53
N HIS A 85 -4.62 12.91 9.82
CA HIS A 85 -4.55 14.32 10.21
C HIS A 85 -5.91 14.94 10.46
#